data_205a6d7bc3b9a716d79674ffb8042912
#
_entry.id   205a6d7bc3b9a716d79674ffb8042912
#
_cell.length_a   1.000
_cell.length_b   1.000
_cell.length_c   1.000
_cell.angle_alpha   90.00
_cell.angle_beta   90.00
_cell.angle_gamma   90.00
#
_symmetry.space_group_name_H-M   'P 1'
#
loop_
_entity.id
_entity.type
_entity.pdbx_description
1 polymer ?
#
loop_
_entity_poly.entity_id
_entity_poly.type
_entity_poly.pdbx_seq_one_letter_code
_entity_poly.pdbx_strand_id
1 'polypeptide(L)'
;SIYHSVIKKLAWWKWKVAPLTIDAVMIYAQKGSGRRSAYYTDYTFAIKDGEKFVTIAKAYSGLTDKEIMEINKFIRNNSLEKFGPVRTVKPELVFEIAFEGIGYSSRHKSGVAVRFPRILRWRKDKTADEIDTIETVKSLIM
;
A
#
# COMPACT_ATOMS: atom_id res chain seq x y z
N SER A 1 -24.04 -2.97 25.03
CA SER A 1 -24.95 -2.21 25.91
C SER A 1 -25.86 -1.33 25.08
N ILE A 2 -26.89 -0.87 25.67
CA ILE A 2 -27.80 -0.01 24.97
C ILE A 2 -27.20 1.31 24.72
N TYR A 3 -26.59 1.89 25.72
CA TYR A 3 -25.78 3.01 25.50
C TYR A 3 -24.79 2.63 24.43
N HIS A 4 -24.20 1.51 24.62
CA HIS A 4 -23.29 0.98 23.66
C HIS A 4 -23.98 0.72 22.36
N SER A 5 -25.23 0.29 22.34
CA SER A 5 -25.97 0.13 21.13
C SER A 5 -26.33 1.44 20.50
N VAL A 6 -26.76 2.38 21.28
CA VAL A 6 -27.12 3.69 20.76
C VAL A 6 -25.88 4.45 20.37
N ILE A 7 -24.90 4.49 21.25
CA ILE A 7 -23.66 5.15 20.97
C ILE A 7 -22.93 4.43 19.85
N LYS A 8 -22.98 3.12 19.84
CA LYS A 8 -22.44 2.35 18.73
C LYS A 8 -23.15 2.68 17.45
N LYS A 9 -24.44 2.77 17.48
CA LYS A 9 -25.18 3.11 16.28
C LYS A 9 -24.81 4.50 15.78
N LEU A 10 -24.63 5.42 16.70
CA LEU A 10 -24.24 6.77 16.36
C LEU A 10 -22.79 6.87 15.88
N ALA A 11 -21.89 6.22 16.59
CA ALA A 11 -20.49 6.27 16.25
C ALA A 11 -20.12 5.26 15.16
N TRP A 12 -20.84 4.18 15.10
CA TRP A 12 -20.56 3.07 14.22
C TRP A 12 -20.74 3.42 12.74
N TRP A 13 -21.74 4.16 12.37
CA TRP A 13 -21.88 4.57 11.00
C TRP A 13 -20.76 5.54 10.58
N LYS A 14 -20.16 6.23 11.51
CA LYS A 14 -19.01 7.06 11.23
C LYS A 14 -17.80 6.22 10.87
N TRP A 15 -17.65 5.08 11.50
CA TRP A 15 -16.52 4.20 11.24
C TRP A 15 -16.58 3.55 9.87
N LYS A 16 -17.74 3.40 9.33
CA LYS A 16 -17.91 2.81 8.01
C LYS A 16 -17.47 3.75 6.88
N VAL A 17 -17.34 5.01 7.18
CA VAL A 17 -17.16 6.01 6.14
C VAL A 17 -15.71 6.28 5.81
N ALA A 18 -14.80 5.96 6.72
CA ALA A 18 -13.39 6.32 6.55
C ALA A 18 -12.45 5.16 6.82
N PRO A 19 -12.12 4.38 5.81
CA PRO A 19 -11.04 3.42 5.97
C PRO A 19 -9.76 4.18 6.24
N LEU A 20 -8.82 3.53 6.93
CA LEU A 20 -7.51 4.12 7.15
C LEU A 20 -6.76 4.12 5.83
N THR A 21 -6.06 5.20 5.54
CA THR A 21 -5.27 5.31 4.33
C THR A 21 -3.89 5.87 4.62
N ILE A 22 -2.93 5.46 3.80
CA ILE A 22 -1.57 6.01 3.83
C ILE A 22 -1.10 6.17 2.39
N ASP A 23 -0.15 7.07 2.19
CA ASP A 23 0.54 7.21 0.92
C ASP A 23 1.85 6.44 1.02
N ALA A 24 2.07 5.53 0.09
CA ALA A 24 3.25 4.69 0.08
C ALA A 24 3.81 4.61 -1.33
N VAL A 25 5.09 4.26 -1.44
CA VAL A 25 5.78 4.16 -2.72
C VAL A 25 5.95 2.70 -3.11
N MET A 26 5.78 2.39 -4.39
CA MET A 26 6.00 1.04 -4.91
C MET A 26 7.50 0.78 -5.03
N ILE A 27 7.97 -0.30 -4.41
CA ILE A 27 9.38 -0.68 -4.47
C ILE A 27 9.60 -2.04 -5.12
N TYR A 28 8.60 -2.91 -5.09
CA TYR A 28 8.66 -4.21 -5.76
C TYR A 28 7.41 -4.44 -6.58
N ALA A 29 7.58 -5.18 -7.66
CA ALA A 29 6.46 -5.63 -8.49
C ALA A 29 6.66 -7.10 -8.83
N GLN A 30 5.57 -7.84 -8.87
CA GLN A 30 5.58 -9.27 -9.17
C GLN A 30 4.54 -9.57 -10.24
N LYS A 31 4.90 -10.45 -11.17
CA LYS A 31 3.97 -10.87 -12.21
C LYS A 31 2.83 -11.66 -11.60
N GLY A 32 1.64 -11.47 -12.15
CA GLY A 32 0.49 -12.26 -11.77
C GLY A 32 0.62 -13.70 -12.25
N SER A 33 -0.36 -14.51 -11.88
CA SER A 33 -0.41 -15.91 -12.29
C SER A 33 -1.51 -16.13 -13.34
N GLY A 34 -1.43 -17.24 -14.05
CA GLY A 34 -2.43 -17.60 -15.05
C GLY A 34 -2.50 -16.56 -16.18
N ARG A 35 -3.70 -16.05 -16.43
CA ARG A 35 -3.92 -15.09 -17.51
C ARG A 35 -3.18 -13.78 -17.31
N ARG A 36 -2.81 -13.46 -16.07
CA ARG A 36 -2.12 -12.22 -15.74
C ARG A 36 -0.61 -12.37 -15.69
N SER A 37 -0.08 -13.52 -16.13
CA SER A 37 1.37 -13.77 -16.08
C SER A 37 2.18 -12.83 -16.98
N ALA A 38 1.53 -12.16 -17.92
CA ALA A 38 2.19 -11.20 -18.81
C ALA A 38 2.35 -9.81 -18.17
N TYR A 39 1.65 -9.55 -17.05
CA TYR A 39 1.63 -8.24 -16.43
C TYR A 39 2.08 -8.30 -14.98
N TYR A 40 2.66 -7.19 -14.52
CA TYR A 40 2.94 -7.02 -13.09
C TYR A 40 1.66 -6.54 -12.43
N THR A 41 1.10 -7.32 -11.53
CA THR A 41 -0.17 -7.01 -10.87
C THR A 41 -0.08 -7.00 -9.37
N ASP A 42 0.95 -7.62 -8.79
CA ASP A 42 1.16 -7.63 -7.35
C ASP A 42 2.28 -6.66 -7.02
N TYR A 43 1.99 -5.71 -6.15
CA TYR A 43 2.93 -4.65 -5.83
C TYR A 43 3.22 -4.62 -4.34
N THR A 44 4.46 -4.33 -3.99
CA THR A 44 4.88 -4.14 -2.61
C THR A 44 5.18 -2.67 -2.39
N PHE A 45 4.60 -2.13 -1.34
CA PHE A 45 4.67 -0.71 -1.01
C PHE A 45 5.47 -0.47 0.24
N ALA A 46 6.10 0.69 0.28
CA ALA A 46 6.95 1.08 1.40
C ALA A 46 6.63 2.49 1.86
N ILE A 47 6.97 2.75 3.11
CA ILE A 47 6.89 4.07 3.72
C ILE A 47 8.30 4.47 4.14
N LYS A 48 8.48 5.71 4.55
CA LYS A 48 9.79 6.20 4.96
C LYS A 48 10.09 5.91 6.43
N ASP A 49 11.31 5.46 6.67
CA ASP A 49 11.87 5.34 8.01
C ASP A 49 13.20 6.10 7.98
N GLY A 50 13.14 7.39 8.30
CA GLY A 50 14.26 8.28 8.09
C GLY A 50 14.56 8.42 6.60
N GLU A 51 15.73 8.02 6.17
CA GLU A 51 16.12 8.05 4.76
C GLU A 51 15.89 6.72 4.05
N LYS A 52 15.40 5.73 4.79
CA LYS A 52 15.17 4.39 4.24
C LYS A 52 13.73 4.15 3.90
N PHE A 53 13.50 3.20 3.02
CA PHE A 53 12.16 2.71 2.71
C PHE A 53 11.97 1.36 3.40
N VAL A 54 10.87 1.22 4.12
CA VAL A 54 10.54 -0.05 4.77
C VAL A 54 9.18 -0.53 4.23
N THR A 55 9.09 -1.82 3.95
CA THR A 55 7.85 -2.38 3.39
C THR A 55 6.73 -2.31 4.41
N ILE A 56 5.54 -2.00 3.93
CA ILE A 56 4.35 -1.87 4.78
C ILE A 56 3.21 -2.79 4.32
N ALA A 57 3.07 -2.99 3.01
CA ALA A 57 1.94 -3.73 2.49
C ALA A 57 2.20 -4.28 1.10
N LYS A 58 1.47 -5.35 0.76
CA LYS A 58 1.35 -5.83 -0.60
C LYS A 58 -0.10 -5.69 -1.02
N ALA A 59 -0.33 -5.22 -2.21
CA ALA A 59 -1.68 -5.07 -2.72
C ALA A 59 -1.72 -5.33 -4.22
N TYR A 60 -2.87 -5.74 -4.72
CA TYR A 60 -3.00 -6.09 -6.12
C TYR A 60 -4.32 -5.64 -6.74
N SER A 61 -5.13 -4.92 -6.01
CA SER A 61 -6.43 -4.49 -6.50
C SER A 61 -6.59 -2.97 -6.39
N GLY A 62 -7.56 -2.45 -7.12
CA GLY A 62 -7.89 -1.03 -7.03
C GLY A 62 -7.37 -0.20 -8.20
N LEU A 63 -6.74 -0.82 -9.19
CA LEU A 63 -6.24 -0.13 -10.38
C LEU A 63 -7.05 -0.53 -11.60
N THR A 64 -7.19 0.41 -12.54
CA THR A 64 -7.81 0.12 -13.83
C THR A 64 -6.78 -0.56 -14.74
N ASP A 65 -7.28 -1.22 -15.79
CA ASP A 65 -6.40 -1.87 -16.76
C ASP A 65 -5.43 -0.87 -17.39
N LYS A 66 -5.90 0.33 -17.66
CA LYS A 66 -5.07 1.38 -18.23
C LYS A 66 -3.92 1.74 -17.29
N GLU A 67 -4.23 1.86 -15.99
CA GLU A 67 -3.21 2.15 -14.99
C GLU A 67 -2.21 1.02 -14.87
N ILE A 68 -2.68 -0.22 -14.89
CA ILE A 68 -1.80 -1.38 -14.86
C ILE A 68 -0.84 -1.38 -16.05
N MET A 69 -1.32 -1.00 -17.22
CA MET A 69 -0.49 -0.93 -18.41
C MET A 69 0.58 0.16 -18.27
N GLU A 70 0.21 1.31 -17.76
CA GLU A 70 1.17 2.41 -17.54
C GLU A 70 2.24 2.01 -16.52
N ILE A 71 1.81 1.38 -15.44
CA ILE A 71 2.72 0.91 -14.40
C ILE A 71 3.64 -0.17 -14.94
N ASN A 72 3.10 -1.06 -15.75
CA ASN A 72 3.88 -2.13 -16.37
C ASN A 72 5.00 -1.56 -17.25
N LYS A 73 4.70 -0.52 -17.98
CA LYS A 73 5.69 0.17 -18.80
C LYS A 73 6.77 0.80 -17.92
N PHE A 74 6.38 1.43 -16.82
CA PHE A 74 7.32 2.00 -15.87
C PHE A 74 8.25 0.92 -15.31
N ILE A 75 7.69 -0.23 -14.92
CA ILE A 75 8.47 -1.32 -14.36
C ILE A 75 9.52 -1.81 -15.35
N ARG A 76 9.15 -1.96 -16.62
CA ARG A 76 10.09 -2.39 -17.65
C ARG A 76 11.25 -1.44 -17.83
N ASN A 77 10.98 -0.14 -17.72
CA ASN A 77 11.99 0.89 -17.95
C ASN A 77 12.79 1.24 -16.72
N ASN A 78 12.33 0.87 -15.53
CA ASN A 78 12.93 1.30 -14.28
C ASN A 78 13.20 0.17 -13.31
N SER A 79 13.32 -1.06 -13.80
CA SER A 79 13.70 -2.20 -12.97
C SER A 79 15.17 -2.08 -12.58
N LEU A 80 15.45 -2.26 -11.29
CA LEU A 80 16.80 -2.19 -10.76
C LEU A 80 17.40 -3.58 -10.64
N GLU A 81 16.66 -4.54 -10.06
CA GLU A 81 17.11 -5.91 -9.87
C GLU A 81 15.96 -6.87 -10.14
N LYS A 82 16.32 -8.10 -10.41
CA LYS A 82 15.35 -9.14 -10.70
C LYS A 82 15.59 -10.35 -9.79
N PHE A 83 14.57 -10.71 -9.03
CA PHE A 83 14.62 -11.87 -8.13
C PHE A 83 13.50 -12.84 -8.53
N GLY A 84 13.77 -13.75 -9.46
CA GLY A 84 12.76 -14.64 -9.96
C GLY A 84 11.61 -13.86 -10.61
N PRO A 85 10.36 -14.05 -10.14
CA PRO A 85 9.21 -13.30 -10.68
C PRO A 85 9.10 -11.88 -10.12
N VAL A 86 9.93 -11.53 -9.14
CA VAL A 86 9.88 -10.22 -8.48
C VAL A 86 10.94 -9.30 -9.06
N ARG A 87 10.57 -8.04 -9.26
CA ARG A 87 11.50 -7.01 -9.67
C ARG A 87 11.50 -5.85 -8.70
N THR A 88 12.70 -5.38 -8.35
CA THR A 88 12.81 -4.10 -7.65
C THR A 88 12.72 -2.98 -8.67
N VAL A 89 12.03 -1.91 -8.31
CA VAL A 89 11.86 -0.77 -9.21
C VAL A 89 12.27 0.51 -8.50
N LYS A 90 12.55 1.53 -9.27
CA LYS A 90 12.87 2.84 -8.70
C LYS A 90 11.68 3.31 -7.86
N PRO A 91 11.92 3.81 -6.64
CA PRO A 91 10.84 4.26 -5.76
C PRO A 91 10.32 5.63 -6.19
N GLU A 92 9.51 5.67 -7.22
CA GLU A 92 8.96 6.90 -7.78
C GLU A 92 7.44 6.94 -7.78
N LEU A 93 6.78 5.79 -7.93
CA LEU A 93 5.31 5.75 -8.05
C LEU A 93 4.68 5.69 -6.67
N VAL A 94 3.86 6.69 -6.37
CA VAL A 94 3.17 6.81 -5.08
C VAL A 94 1.70 6.44 -5.23
N PHE A 95 1.21 5.65 -4.27
CA PHE A 95 -0.18 5.19 -4.26
C PHE A 95 -0.79 5.42 -2.89
N GLU A 96 -2.07 5.69 -2.88
CA GLU A 96 -2.83 5.73 -1.64
C GLU A 96 -3.33 4.32 -1.35
N ILE A 97 -2.93 3.78 -0.20
CA ILE A 97 -3.28 2.42 0.22
C ILE A 97 -4.31 2.50 1.32
N ALA A 98 -5.43 1.83 1.13
CA ALA A 98 -6.47 1.73 2.15
C ALA A 98 -6.35 0.39 2.85
N PHE A 99 -6.67 0.37 4.14
CA PHE A 99 -6.63 -0.87 4.91
C PHE A 99 -7.67 -0.84 6.03
N GLU A 100 -8.02 -2.03 6.52
CA GLU A 100 -9.09 -2.19 7.51
C GLU A 100 -8.57 -2.05 8.95
N GLY A 101 -7.27 -2.30 9.15
CA GLY A 101 -6.69 -2.20 10.48
C GLY A 101 -5.18 -2.22 10.41
N ILE A 102 -4.54 -1.85 11.53
CA ILE A 102 -3.10 -1.79 11.61
C ILE A 102 -2.67 -2.24 13.01
N GLY A 103 -1.55 -2.95 13.10
CA GLY A 103 -1.02 -3.41 14.36
C GLY A 103 0.49 -3.60 14.29
N TYR A 104 1.09 -3.81 15.44
CA TYR A 104 2.53 -4.10 15.51
C TYR A 104 2.80 -5.51 15.00
N SER A 105 3.94 -5.68 14.33
CA SER A 105 4.33 -6.97 13.80
C SER A 105 5.85 -7.11 13.85
N SER A 106 6.31 -8.20 14.50
CA SER A 106 7.73 -8.50 14.55
C SER A 106 8.24 -9.11 13.25
N ARG A 107 7.33 -9.52 12.37
CA ARG A 107 7.70 -10.14 11.09
C ARG A 107 8.07 -9.15 10.01
N HIS A 108 7.70 -7.88 10.18
CA HIS A 108 7.93 -6.85 9.19
C HIS A 108 9.05 -5.93 9.64
N LYS A 109 9.90 -5.51 8.69
CA LYS A 109 10.99 -4.57 9.00
C LYS A 109 10.48 -3.24 9.51
N SER A 110 9.29 -2.83 9.08
CA SER A 110 8.67 -1.61 9.56
C SER A 110 8.18 -1.73 11.01
N GLY A 111 8.02 -2.95 11.51
CA GLY A 111 7.46 -3.18 12.83
C GLY A 111 5.96 -3.11 12.88
N VAL A 112 5.28 -2.89 11.74
CA VAL A 112 3.84 -2.80 11.65
C VAL A 112 3.32 -3.63 10.48
N ALA A 113 2.07 -4.06 10.58
CA ALA A 113 1.38 -4.76 9.52
C ALA A 113 -0.02 -4.19 9.36
N VAL A 114 -0.49 -4.11 8.13
CA VAL A 114 -1.83 -3.63 7.83
C VAL A 114 -2.71 -4.80 7.42
N ARG A 115 -4.01 -4.69 7.70
CA ARG A 115 -4.98 -5.75 7.40
C ARG A 115 -5.77 -5.37 6.17
N PHE A 116 -5.87 -6.33 5.23
CA PHE A 116 -6.64 -6.16 4.00
C PHE A 116 -6.26 -4.90 3.23
N PRO A 117 -4.97 -4.74 2.92
CA PRO A 117 -4.55 -3.56 2.15
C PRO A 117 -5.04 -3.65 0.71
N ARG A 118 -5.42 -2.50 0.20
CA ARG A 118 -5.81 -2.39 -1.21
C ARG A 118 -5.37 -1.04 -1.75
N ILE A 119 -5.13 -0.98 -3.05
CA ILE A 119 -4.77 0.27 -3.69
C ILE A 119 -6.05 1.08 -3.89
N LEU A 120 -6.09 2.26 -3.30
CA LEU A 120 -7.23 3.14 -3.45
C LEU A 120 -7.11 3.96 -4.73
N ARG A 121 -5.92 4.52 -4.96
CA ARG A 121 -5.65 5.28 -6.18
C ARG A 121 -4.17 5.51 -6.37
N TRP A 122 -3.78 5.79 -7.59
CA TRP A 122 -2.41 6.17 -7.93
C TRP A 122 -2.29 7.69 -7.74
N ARG A 123 -1.35 8.10 -6.91
CA ARG A 123 -1.11 9.51 -6.61
C ARG A 123 -0.03 10.05 -7.53
N LYS A 124 -0.42 10.44 -8.74
CA LYS A 124 0.52 11.02 -9.71
C LYS A 124 0.99 12.41 -9.32
N ASP A 125 0.29 13.02 -8.37
CA ASP A 125 0.59 14.35 -7.84
C ASP A 125 1.63 14.34 -6.73
N LYS A 126 2.10 13.15 -6.31
CA LYS A 126 3.06 13.03 -5.23
C LYS A 126 4.34 12.31 -5.66
N THR A 127 5.44 12.68 -5.00
CA THR A 127 6.73 12.04 -5.19
C THR A 127 7.05 11.14 -3.99
N ALA A 128 8.12 10.35 -4.11
CA ALA A 128 8.54 9.48 -3.02
C ALA A 128 8.90 10.24 -1.74
N ASP A 129 9.23 11.52 -1.85
CA ASP A 129 9.54 12.35 -0.68
C ASP A 129 8.29 12.77 0.10
N GLU A 130 7.14 12.60 -0.50
CA GLU A 130 5.86 13.02 0.08
C GLU A 130 5.06 11.87 0.68
N ILE A 131 5.63 10.67 0.74
CA ILE A 131 4.94 9.52 1.31
C ILE A 131 4.93 9.59 2.84
N ASP A 132 4.08 8.79 3.45
CA ASP A 132 3.97 8.76 4.90
C ASP A 132 5.22 8.15 5.53
N THR A 133 5.47 8.54 6.77
CA THR A 133 6.60 8.06 7.54
C THR A 133 6.16 6.96 8.50
N ILE A 134 7.14 6.20 9.03
CA ILE A 134 6.86 5.16 10.00
C ILE A 134 6.21 5.74 11.27
N GLU A 135 6.60 6.95 11.65
CA GLU A 135 6.03 7.63 12.81
C GLU A 135 4.55 7.91 12.59
N THR A 136 4.20 8.43 11.41
CA THR A 136 2.81 8.70 11.06
C THR A 136 1.98 7.43 11.07
N VAL A 137 2.53 6.36 10.51
CA VAL A 137 1.81 5.08 10.44
C VAL A 137 1.62 4.49 11.83
N LYS A 138 2.64 4.54 12.68
CA LYS A 138 2.52 4.04 14.05
C LYS A 138 1.50 4.83 14.87
N SER A 139 1.31 6.09 14.55
CA SER A 139 0.33 6.91 15.24
C SER A 139 -1.10 6.46 14.98
N LEU A 140 -1.33 5.66 13.94
CA LEU A 140 -2.65 5.10 13.63
C LEU A 140 -2.97 3.86 14.46
N ILE A 141 -1.98 3.31 15.15
CA ILE A 141 -2.18 2.15 16.01
C ILE A 141 -2.73 2.65 17.34
N MET A 142 -3.88 2.15 17.71
CA MET A 142 -4.53 2.53 18.97
C MET A 142 -4.37 1.47 20.04
#